data_421d860a57833758a5e801324d84a0c0
#
_entry.id   421d860a57833758a5e801324d84a0c0
#
_cell.length_a   1.000
_cell.length_b   1.000
_cell.length_c   1.000
_cell.angle_alpha   90.00
_cell.angle_beta   90.00
_cell.angle_gamma   90.00
#
_symmetry.space_group_name_H-M   'P 1'
#
loop_
_entity.id
_entity.type
_entity.pdbx_description
1 polymer ?
#
loop_
_entity_poly.entity_id
_entity_poly.type
_entity_poly.pdbx_seq_one_letter_code
_entity_poly.pdbx_strand_id
1 'polypeptide(L)'
;MILTRKEFLSTMVTAVAGAAGAAWLAGCGSSDDDGSSGGDCAANGTTAAISGNHGHTLTVSKTDITMATAHTYDITGSADHGHMVTISAGAFGMLASNQSVMTVSTTGANHTHNITVSCV
;
A
#
# COMPACT_ATOMS: atom_id res chain seq x y z
N MET A 1 3.71 -20.74 18.86
CA MET A 1 4.61 -19.75 18.38
C MET A 1 4.67 -19.72 16.88
N ILE A 2 4.74 -18.59 16.34
CA ILE A 2 4.66 -18.44 14.93
C ILE A 2 5.98 -18.00 14.36
N LEU A 3 6.46 -18.76 13.40
CA LEU A 3 7.67 -18.34 12.75
C LEU A 3 7.33 -17.23 11.80
N THR A 4 8.09 -16.18 11.82
CA THR A 4 7.88 -15.11 10.88
C THR A 4 8.35 -15.60 9.53
N ARG A 5 7.82 -14.99 8.52
CA ARG A 5 8.27 -15.33 7.19
C ARG A 5 9.75 -15.13 7.03
N LYS A 6 10.24 -14.12 7.70
CA LYS A 6 11.63 -13.81 7.62
C LYS A 6 12.50 -14.93 8.16
N GLU A 7 12.09 -15.46 9.27
CA GLU A 7 12.86 -16.54 9.85
C GLU A 7 12.80 -17.79 9.00
N PHE A 8 11.63 -18.04 8.46
CA PHE A 8 11.47 -19.20 7.64
C PHE A 8 12.32 -19.09 6.38
N LEU A 9 12.31 -17.96 5.73
CA LEU A 9 13.11 -17.76 4.56
C LEU A 9 14.59 -17.80 4.86
N SER A 10 14.95 -17.28 5.99
CA SER A 10 16.33 -17.29 6.39
C SER A 10 16.84 -18.71 6.56
N THR A 11 16.01 -19.55 7.14
CA THR A 11 16.40 -20.93 7.34
C THR A 11 16.58 -21.62 6.00
N MET A 12 15.67 -21.38 5.10
CA MET A 12 15.76 -22.01 3.80
C MET A 12 16.97 -21.51 3.03
N VAL A 13 17.23 -20.26 3.15
CA VAL A 13 18.35 -19.69 2.44
C VAL A 13 19.65 -20.31 2.92
N THR A 14 19.71 -20.52 4.21
CA THR A 14 20.90 -21.11 4.74
C THR A 14 21.14 -22.49 4.17
N ALA A 15 20.08 -23.25 4.05
CA ALA A 15 20.21 -24.57 3.51
C ALA A 15 20.66 -24.53 2.06
N VAL A 16 20.08 -23.61 1.33
CA VAL A 16 20.41 -23.54 -0.07
C VAL A 16 21.76 -22.92 -0.30
N ALA A 17 22.12 -22.01 0.53
CA ALA A 17 23.38 -21.35 0.34
C ALA A 17 24.52 -22.34 0.32
N GLY A 18 24.37 -23.38 1.08
CA GLY A 18 25.39 -24.38 1.04
C GLY A 18 25.53 -24.99 -0.30
N ALA A 19 24.49 -24.95 -1.07
CA ALA A 19 24.57 -25.59 -2.34
C ALA A 19 25.26 -24.71 -3.33
N ALA A 20 24.78 -23.65 -3.64
CA ALA A 20 25.42 -22.98 -4.68
C ALA A 20 24.81 -21.72 -4.94
N GLY A 21 23.94 -21.49 -4.14
CA GLY A 21 23.14 -20.48 -4.52
C GLY A 21 23.67 -19.14 -4.49
N ALA A 22 24.85 -19.03 -4.11
CA ALA A 22 25.37 -17.70 -4.01
C ALA A 22 25.03 -16.90 -5.22
N ALA A 23 25.23 -17.49 -6.28
CA ALA A 23 25.05 -16.76 -7.49
C ALA A 23 23.67 -16.28 -7.65
N TRP A 24 22.69 -17.14 -7.42
CA TRP A 24 21.45 -16.72 -7.78
C TRP A 24 20.76 -16.01 -6.74
N LEU A 25 21.30 -15.96 -5.60
CA LEU A 25 20.76 -15.14 -4.63
C LEU A 25 20.74 -13.73 -5.05
N ALA A 26 21.73 -13.32 -5.74
CA ALA A 26 21.76 -11.95 -6.18
C ALA A 26 20.56 -11.68 -7.07
N GLY A 27 20.23 -12.66 -7.83
CA GLY A 27 19.10 -12.48 -8.68
C GLY A 27 17.84 -12.39 -7.90
N CYS A 28 17.81 -13.08 -6.81
CA CYS A 28 16.62 -13.04 -6.06
C CYS A 28 16.35 -11.68 -5.54
N GLY A 29 17.38 -10.98 -5.24
CA GLY A 29 17.17 -9.68 -4.67
C GLY A 29 16.32 -8.82 -5.52
N SER A 30 16.34 -9.03 -6.78
CA SER A 30 15.59 -8.17 -7.63
C SER A 30 14.11 -8.39 -7.54
N SER A 31 13.73 -9.48 -7.02
CA SER A 31 12.32 -9.75 -6.98
C SER A 31 11.58 -8.87 -6.04
N ASP A 32 12.28 -8.29 -5.14
CA ASP A 32 11.62 -7.47 -4.20
C ASP A 32 11.04 -6.25 -4.82
N ASP A 33 11.43 -5.93 -5.99
CA ASP A 33 10.89 -4.76 -6.60
C ASP A 33 9.50 -4.97 -7.11
N ASP A 34 9.09 -6.16 -7.26
CA ASP A 34 7.87 -6.44 -7.93
C ASP A 34 6.68 -6.05 -7.14
N GLY A 35 5.84 -5.26 -7.72
CA GLY A 35 4.60 -4.92 -7.12
C GLY A 35 4.69 -4.11 -5.85
N SER A 36 5.88 -3.82 -5.45
CA SER A 36 6.04 -3.03 -4.26
C SER A 36 6.18 -1.58 -4.65
N SER A 37 5.65 -0.70 -3.87
CA SER A 37 5.80 0.71 -4.11
C SER A 37 7.15 1.21 -3.63
N GLY A 38 7.94 0.35 -3.04
CA GLY A 38 9.24 0.74 -2.51
C GLY A 38 9.18 1.36 -1.14
N GLY A 39 8.01 1.52 -0.58
CA GLY A 39 7.84 2.12 0.72
C GLY A 39 7.32 1.13 1.74
N ASP A 40 7.11 1.59 2.94
CA ASP A 40 6.59 0.79 4.03
C ASP A 40 5.43 1.53 4.67
N CYS A 41 4.23 1.12 4.33
CA CYS A 41 3.02 1.80 4.79
C CYS A 41 2.88 1.80 6.30
N ALA A 42 3.23 0.70 6.95
CA ALA A 42 3.06 0.61 8.38
C ALA A 42 4.07 1.48 9.12
N ALA A 43 5.25 1.62 8.57
CA ALA A 43 6.30 2.39 9.22
C ALA A 43 6.24 3.87 8.86
N ASN A 44 6.00 4.16 7.61
CA ASN A 44 6.14 5.53 7.10
C ASN A 44 4.84 6.16 6.63
N GLY A 45 3.79 5.39 6.54
CA GLY A 45 2.51 5.94 6.07
C GLY A 45 2.36 5.86 4.57
N THR A 46 1.46 6.66 4.04
CA THR A 46 1.11 6.61 2.63
C THR A 46 1.09 8.00 2.01
N THR A 47 1.11 7.99 0.69
CA THR A 47 0.81 9.19 -0.07
C THR A 47 -0.34 8.84 -1.01
N ALA A 48 -1.12 9.83 -1.38
CA ALA A 48 -2.26 9.61 -2.26
C ALA A 48 -2.17 10.53 -3.46
N ALA A 49 -2.40 9.96 -4.63
CA ALA A 49 -2.46 10.71 -5.87
C ALA A 49 -3.90 10.71 -6.36
N ILE A 50 -4.47 11.87 -6.58
CA ILE A 50 -5.86 12.02 -6.99
C ILE A 50 -5.88 12.58 -8.40
N SER A 51 -6.50 11.88 -9.32
CA SER A 51 -6.52 12.30 -10.72
C SER A 51 -7.39 13.55 -10.87
N GLY A 52 -6.95 14.45 -11.74
CA GLY A 52 -7.71 15.67 -11.98
C GLY A 52 -7.95 16.48 -10.74
N ASN A 53 -7.04 16.42 -9.80
CA ASN A 53 -7.23 17.04 -8.50
C ASN A 53 -7.29 18.56 -8.59
N HIS A 54 -8.25 19.14 -7.88
CA HIS A 54 -8.41 20.58 -7.82
C HIS A 54 -8.67 21.04 -6.39
N GLY A 55 -7.99 20.41 -5.44
CA GLY A 55 -8.06 20.81 -4.05
C GLY A 55 -8.42 19.68 -3.09
N HIS A 56 -8.68 18.50 -3.60
CA HIS A 56 -9.00 17.37 -2.75
C HIS A 56 -7.76 16.82 -2.08
N THR A 57 -7.91 16.28 -0.89
CA THR A 57 -6.80 15.68 -0.15
C THR A 57 -7.26 14.38 0.51
N LEU A 58 -6.35 13.44 0.60
CA LEU A 58 -6.60 12.18 1.30
C LEU A 58 -5.39 11.84 2.14
N THR A 59 -5.63 11.55 3.41
CA THR A 59 -4.60 11.07 4.30
C THR A 59 -5.08 9.76 4.93
N VAL A 60 -4.33 8.70 4.70
CA VAL A 60 -4.63 7.39 5.28
C VAL A 60 -3.65 7.18 6.41
N SER A 61 -4.16 7.04 7.63
CA SER A 61 -3.29 6.94 8.79
C SER A 61 -2.69 5.55 8.92
N LYS A 62 -1.57 5.47 9.61
CA LYS A 62 -0.94 4.19 9.90
C LYS A 62 -1.87 3.31 10.73
N THR A 63 -2.62 3.92 11.61
CA THR A 63 -3.56 3.20 12.46
C THR A 63 -4.63 2.52 11.62
N ASP A 64 -5.17 3.21 10.64
CA ASP A 64 -6.19 2.63 9.78
C ASP A 64 -5.64 1.44 9.01
N ILE A 65 -4.41 1.52 8.56
CA ILE A 65 -3.77 0.43 7.85
C ILE A 65 -3.63 -0.78 8.78
N THR A 66 -3.22 -0.54 10.00
CA THR A 66 -3.04 -1.60 10.98
C THR A 66 -4.35 -2.26 11.35
N MET A 67 -5.41 -1.50 11.46
CA MET A 67 -6.70 -2.04 11.84
C MET A 67 -7.34 -2.84 10.72
N ALA A 68 -7.03 -2.51 9.49
CA ALA A 68 -7.48 -3.25 8.32
C ALA A 68 -8.99 -3.44 8.27
N THR A 69 -9.73 -2.42 8.64
CA THR A 69 -11.18 -2.42 8.50
C THR A 69 -11.58 -1.35 7.51
N ALA A 70 -12.64 -1.58 6.78
CA ALA A 70 -13.09 -0.62 5.78
C ALA A 70 -13.32 0.75 6.39
N HIS A 71 -12.92 1.79 5.70
CA HIS A 71 -13.06 3.13 6.21
C HIS A 71 -13.36 4.09 5.06
N THR A 72 -14.24 5.05 5.33
CA THR A 72 -14.62 6.05 4.34
C THR A 72 -14.04 7.40 4.74
N TYR A 73 -13.38 8.03 3.80
CA TYR A 73 -12.72 9.31 4.01
C TYR A 73 -13.42 10.39 3.22
N ASP A 74 -13.50 11.57 3.82
CA ASP A 74 -13.97 12.76 3.13
C ASP A 74 -12.75 13.44 2.53
N ILE A 75 -12.70 13.57 1.23
CA ILE A 75 -11.53 14.14 0.56
C ILE A 75 -11.79 15.55 0.04
N THR A 76 -12.80 16.23 0.58
CA THR A 76 -13.14 17.57 0.12
C THR A 76 -11.94 18.51 0.11
N GLY A 77 -11.15 18.49 1.18
CA GLY A 77 -9.97 19.36 1.25
C GLY A 77 -10.33 20.83 1.06
N SER A 78 -9.65 21.50 0.16
CA SER A 78 -9.93 22.89 -0.14
C SER A 78 -10.80 23.07 -1.39
N ALA A 79 -11.32 21.98 -1.93
CA ALA A 79 -12.19 22.06 -3.09
C ALA A 79 -13.56 22.62 -2.64
N ASP A 80 -14.31 23.12 -3.62
CA ASP A 80 -15.61 23.73 -3.33
C ASP A 80 -16.75 22.72 -3.36
N HIS A 81 -16.44 21.45 -3.51
CA HIS A 81 -17.43 20.36 -3.45
C HIS A 81 -16.75 19.12 -2.87
N GLY A 82 -17.58 18.20 -2.44
CA GLY A 82 -17.07 17.05 -1.70
C GLY A 82 -17.12 15.75 -2.46
N HIS A 83 -16.21 14.88 -2.13
CA HIS A 83 -16.21 13.49 -2.55
C HIS A 83 -15.84 12.62 -1.36
N MET A 84 -16.30 11.38 -1.38
CA MET A 84 -15.94 10.42 -0.37
C MET A 84 -15.19 9.28 -1.03
N VAL A 85 -14.26 8.69 -0.30
CA VAL A 85 -13.48 7.56 -0.77
C VAL A 85 -13.54 6.46 0.25
N THR A 86 -13.91 5.26 -0.16
CA THR A 86 -13.93 4.11 0.74
C THR A 86 -12.76 3.20 0.40
N ILE A 87 -11.96 2.89 1.40
CA ILE A 87 -10.90 1.92 1.27
C ILE A 87 -11.38 0.66 1.99
N SER A 88 -11.45 -0.43 1.25
CA SER A 88 -11.98 -1.68 1.79
C SER A 88 -10.97 -2.35 2.71
N ALA A 89 -11.44 -3.28 3.51
CA ALA A 89 -10.54 -4.05 4.38
C ALA A 89 -9.48 -4.76 3.56
N GLY A 90 -9.85 -5.30 2.41
CA GLY A 90 -8.88 -5.96 1.54
C GLY A 90 -7.83 -5.00 1.02
N ALA A 91 -8.23 -3.78 0.68
CA ALA A 91 -7.29 -2.78 0.21
C ALA A 91 -6.32 -2.39 1.33
N PHE A 92 -6.82 -2.26 2.56
CA PHE A 92 -5.91 -2.01 3.68
C PHE A 92 -4.92 -3.16 3.86
N GLY A 93 -5.36 -4.38 3.61
CA GLY A 93 -4.46 -5.52 3.66
C GLY A 93 -3.34 -5.41 2.63
N MET A 94 -3.66 -4.90 1.45
CA MET A 94 -2.65 -4.67 0.43
C MET A 94 -1.67 -3.59 0.86
N LEU A 95 -2.18 -2.51 1.43
CA LEU A 95 -1.30 -1.46 1.95
C LEU A 95 -0.41 -1.97 3.07
N ALA A 96 -0.94 -2.82 3.93
CA ALA A 96 -0.14 -3.41 4.98
C ALA A 96 0.95 -4.32 4.44
N SER A 97 0.79 -4.78 3.21
CA SER A 97 1.81 -5.57 2.52
C SER A 97 2.67 -4.70 1.62
N ASN A 98 2.59 -3.41 1.77
CA ASN A 98 3.38 -2.43 1.04
C ASN A 98 3.08 -2.40 -0.46
N GLN A 99 1.82 -2.64 -0.79
CA GLN A 99 1.36 -2.58 -2.17
C GLN A 99 0.50 -1.34 -2.36
N SER A 100 0.50 -0.81 -3.56
CA SER A 100 -0.37 0.32 -3.89
C SER A 100 -1.78 -0.16 -4.14
N VAL A 101 -2.76 0.68 -3.87
CA VAL A 101 -4.15 0.38 -4.17
C VAL A 101 -4.76 1.54 -4.94
N MET A 102 -5.75 1.22 -5.77
CA MET A 102 -6.49 2.22 -6.52
C MET A 102 -7.95 2.15 -6.13
N THR A 103 -8.58 3.29 -6.04
CA THR A 103 -10.00 3.35 -5.74
C THR A 103 -10.58 4.57 -6.46
N VAL A 104 -11.91 4.67 -6.45
CA VAL A 104 -12.60 5.76 -7.11
C VAL A 104 -13.48 6.46 -6.10
N SER A 105 -13.51 7.77 -6.16
CA SER A 105 -14.36 8.54 -5.26
C SER A 105 -15.83 8.43 -5.65
N THR A 106 -16.69 8.87 -4.75
CA THR A 106 -18.09 9.06 -5.08
C THR A 106 -18.21 10.20 -6.10
N THR A 107 -19.36 10.26 -6.74
CA THR A 107 -19.64 11.36 -7.66
C THR A 107 -19.95 12.63 -6.88
N GLY A 108 -19.32 13.70 -7.27
CA GLY A 108 -19.62 15.02 -6.74
C GLY A 108 -19.45 16.02 -7.86
N ALA A 109 -20.30 17.02 -7.96
CA ALA A 109 -20.25 18.00 -9.02
C ALA A 109 -20.15 17.36 -10.41
N ASN A 110 -20.82 16.24 -10.58
CA ASN A 110 -20.90 15.51 -11.85
C ASN A 110 -19.60 14.85 -12.30
N HIS A 111 -18.70 14.55 -11.40
CA HIS A 111 -17.48 13.81 -11.76
C HIS A 111 -16.98 12.97 -10.58
N THR A 112 -16.01 12.13 -10.87
CA THR A 112 -15.34 11.32 -9.88
C THR A 112 -13.84 11.47 -10.06
N HIS A 113 -13.07 10.99 -9.09
CA HIS A 113 -11.61 10.97 -9.17
C HIS A 113 -11.11 9.56 -8.95
N ASN A 114 -10.06 9.21 -9.68
CA ASN A 114 -9.34 7.98 -9.40
C ASN A 114 -8.25 8.31 -8.38
N ILE A 115 -8.14 7.51 -7.37
CA ILE A 115 -7.18 7.75 -6.29
C ILE A 115 -6.24 6.55 -6.21
N THR A 116 -4.94 6.84 -6.19
CA THR A 116 -3.93 5.82 -6.00
C THR A 116 -3.26 6.10 -4.66
N VAL A 117 -3.27 5.11 -3.77
CA VAL A 117 -2.63 5.22 -2.47
C VAL A 117 -1.40 4.33 -2.49
N SER A 118 -0.27 4.87 -2.15
CA SER A 118 1.01 4.16 -2.18
C SER A 118 1.74 4.34 -0.87
N CYS A 119 2.61 3.40 -0.55
CA CYS A 119 3.43 3.52 0.66
C CYS A 119 4.61 4.46 0.43
N VAL A 120 5.01 5.13 1.48
CA VAL A 120 6.15 6.06 1.43
C VAL A 120 7.41 5.40 1.97
#